data_fc1c023915ac886bf92ca699e62c9c55
#
_entry.id   fc1c023915ac886bf92ca699e62c9c55
#
_cell.length_a   1.000
_cell.length_b   1.000
_cell.length_c   1.000
_cell.angle_alpha   90.00
_cell.angle_beta   90.00
_cell.angle_gamma   90.00
#
_symmetry.space_group_name_H-M   'P 1'
#
loop_
_entity.id
_entity.type
_entity.pdbx_description
1 polymer ?
#
loop_
_entity_poly.entity_id
_entity_poly.type
_entity_poly.pdbx_seq_one_letter_code
_entity_poly.pdbx_strand_id
1 'polypeptide(L)'
;MRNTPEDAARLERKFKSCQKVLTALGDPTRQHLICIMLQQKCSGERVIELARKTNLSRPAISHHMRILKEVGIVKSRKEKTCIYYYLDPEVGELDNLLSLFGDIREFMKNVPDRSGED
;
A
#
# COMPACT_ATOMS: atom_id res chain seq x y z
N MET A 1 14.43 12.40 -25.07
CA MET A 1 15.57 12.41 -24.15
C MET A 1 15.88 11.00 -23.69
N ARG A 2 17.16 10.71 -23.51
CA ARG A 2 17.58 9.41 -22.98
C ARG A 2 17.72 9.48 -21.46
N ASN A 3 17.44 8.39 -20.79
CA ASN A 3 17.69 8.25 -19.37
C ASN A 3 19.21 8.20 -19.12
N THR A 4 19.63 8.78 -18.01
CA THR A 4 21.02 8.74 -17.57
C THR A 4 21.22 7.65 -16.50
N PRO A 5 22.47 7.20 -16.27
CA PRO A 5 22.74 6.32 -15.13
C PRO A 5 22.30 6.90 -13.78
N GLU A 6 22.34 8.23 -13.64
CA GLU A 6 21.86 8.91 -12.43
C GLU A 6 20.35 8.82 -12.29
N ASP A 7 19.63 8.93 -13.41
CA ASP A 7 18.16 8.73 -13.40
C ASP A 7 17.82 7.33 -12.91
N ALA A 8 18.51 6.31 -13.40
CA ALA A 8 18.31 4.93 -12.98
C ALA A 8 18.63 4.73 -11.49
N ALA A 9 19.74 5.31 -11.02
CA ALA A 9 20.15 5.18 -9.62
C ALA A 9 19.15 5.87 -8.69
N ARG A 10 18.64 7.04 -9.07
CA ARG A 10 17.62 7.75 -8.30
C ARG A 10 16.33 6.94 -8.20
N LEU A 11 15.91 6.36 -9.31
CA LEU A 11 14.71 5.55 -9.36
C LEU A 11 14.86 4.28 -8.49
N GLU A 12 16.03 3.64 -8.52
CA GLU A 12 16.32 2.49 -7.66
C GLU A 12 16.20 2.85 -6.18
N ARG A 13 16.72 4.00 -5.78
CA ARG A 13 16.60 4.48 -4.39
C ARG A 13 15.13 4.69 -3.99
N LYS A 14 14.33 5.25 -4.90
CA LYS A 14 12.88 5.42 -4.66
C LYS A 14 12.16 4.09 -4.51
N PHE A 15 12.48 3.11 -5.34
CA PHE A 15 11.94 1.75 -5.19
C PHE A 15 12.25 1.18 -3.81
N LYS A 16 13.50 1.29 -3.37
CA LYS A 16 13.92 0.77 -2.06
C LYS A 16 13.17 1.46 -0.92
N SER A 17 12.96 2.77 -1.02
CA SER A 17 12.23 3.50 0.02
C SER A 17 10.74 3.16 0.07
N CYS A 18 10.15 2.69 -1.02
CA CYS A 18 8.75 2.30 -1.11
C CYS A 18 8.53 0.78 -0.98
N GLN A 19 9.59 0.00 -0.79
CA GLN A 19 9.53 -1.47 -0.86
C GLN A 19 8.53 -2.07 0.13
N LYS A 20 8.53 -1.60 1.37
CA LYS A 20 7.64 -2.14 2.41
C LYS A 20 6.17 -1.87 2.09
N VAL A 21 5.84 -0.65 1.68
CA VAL A 21 4.46 -0.31 1.34
C VAL A 21 4.00 -1.03 0.07
N LEU A 22 4.87 -1.17 -0.93
CA LEU A 22 4.57 -1.96 -2.13
C LEU A 22 4.27 -3.42 -1.78
N THR A 23 5.09 -4.03 -0.94
CA THR A 23 4.89 -5.41 -0.50
C THR A 23 3.59 -5.55 0.27
N ALA A 24 3.29 -4.62 1.17
CA ALA A 24 2.04 -4.64 1.92
C ALA A 24 0.82 -4.55 1.02
N LEU A 25 0.85 -3.66 0.02
CA LEU A 25 -0.26 -3.47 -0.92
C LEU A 25 -0.30 -4.54 -2.02
N GLY A 26 0.77 -5.30 -2.19
CA GLY A 26 0.82 -6.38 -3.18
C GLY A 26 0.12 -7.66 -2.77
N ASP A 27 -0.35 -7.78 -1.55
CA ASP A 27 -1.03 -8.98 -1.06
C ASP A 27 -2.54 -8.90 -1.34
N PRO A 28 -3.13 -9.92 -2.02
CA PRO A 28 -4.55 -9.90 -2.36
C PRO A 28 -5.48 -9.81 -1.15
N THR A 29 -5.14 -10.47 -0.05
CA THR A 29 -5.95 -10.42 1.17
C THR A 29 -5.97 -9.03 1.77
N ARG A 30 -4.82 -8.37 1.84
CA ARG A 30 -4.74 -7.00 2.32
C ARG A 30 -5.45 -6.02 1.40
N GLN A 31 -5.36 -6.22 0.08
CA GLN A 31 -6.15 -5.43 -0.88
C GLN A 31 -7.65 -5.56 -0.62
N HIS A 32 -8.10 -6.78 -0.38
CA HIS A 32 -9.52 -7.03 -0.06
C HIS A 32 -9.95 -6.33 1.23
N LEU A 33 -9.12 -6.39 2.27
CA LEU A 33 -9.37 -5.71 3.54
C LEU A 33 -9.46 -4.20 3.34
N ILE A 34 -8.56 -3.62 2.57
CA ILE A 34 -8.60 -2.19 2.22
C ILE A 34 -9.91 -1.85 1.50
N CYS A 35 -10.33 -2.67 0.54
CA CYS A 35 -11.59 -2.46 -0.18
C CYS A 35 -12.80 -2.47 0.75
N ILE A 36 -12.83 -3.36 1.73
CA ILE A 36 -13.87 -3.38 2.76
C ILE A 36 -13.84 -2.09 3.57
N MET A 37 -12.65 -1.66 3.97
CA MET A 37 -12.47 -0.43 4.76
C MET A 37 -12.85 0.84 3.99
N LEU A 38 -12.69 0.84 2.67
CA LEU A 38 -13.12 1.97 1.82
C LEU A 38 -14.63 2.17 1.83
N GLN A 39 -15.40 1.12 2.12
CA GLN A 39 -16.86 1.17 2.14
C GLN A 39 -17.42 1.54 3.51
N GLN A 40 -16.55 1.73 4.48
CA GLN A 40 -16.98 1.97 5.86
C GLN A 40 -17.36 3.41 6.15
N LYS A 41 -18.17 3.56 7.18
CA LYS A 41 -18.39 4.82 7.85
C LYS A 41 -17.16 5.21 8.68
N CYS A 42 -17.02 6.48 8.98
CA CYS A 42 -15.81 7.08 9.58
C CYS A 42 -15.36 6.54 10.94
N SER A 43 -16.15 5.70 11.60
CA SER A 43 -15.85 5.19 12.95
C SER A 43 -14.78 4.09 12.98
N GLY A 44 -14.47 3.45 11.86
CA GLY A 44 -13.55 2.32 11.81
C GLY A 44 -14.22 0.98 12.09
N GLU A 45 -13.45 -0.11 11.98
CA GLU A 45 -13.95 -1.45 12.24
C GLU A 45 -13.07 -2.21 13.21
N ARG A 46 -13.74 -3.03 14.04
CA ARG A 46 -13.05 -3.97 14.92
C ARG A 46 -12.66 -5.23 14.16
N VAL A 47 -11.67 -5.96 14.70
CA VAL A 47 -11.22 -7.24 14.15
C VAL A 47 -12.38 -8.22 13.95
N ILE A 48 -13.30 -8.30 14.91
CA ILE A 48 -14.45 -9.22 14.84
C ILE A 48 -15.35 -8.90 13.65
N GLU A 49 -15.54 -7.62 13.34
CA GLU A 49 -16.37 -7.18 12.21
C GLU A 49 -15.68 -7.51 10.87
N LEU A 50 -14.37 -7.28 10.77
CA LEU A 50 -13.59 -7.64 9.61
C LEU A 50 -13.56 -9.16 9.40
N ALA A 51 -13.45 -9.93 10.47
CA ALA A 51 -13.50 -11.38 10.40
C ALA A 51 -14.83 -11.90 9.85
N ARG A 52 -15.95 -11.30 10.25
CA ARG A 52 -17.27 -11.67 9.72
C ARG A 52 -17.41 -11.40 8.22
N LYS A 53 -16.79 -10.34 7.74
CA LYS A 53 -16.89 -9.91 6.33
C LYS A 53 -15.95 -10.66 5.41
N THR A 54 -14.94 -11.36 5.93
CA THR A 54 -13.85 -11.91 5.13
C THR A 54 -13.67 -13.43 5.26
N ASN A 55 -14.33 -14.08 6.19
CA ASN A 55 -14.09 -15.49 6.55
C ASN A 55 -12.65 -15.76 7.03
N LEU A 56 -11.91 -14.73 7.42
CA LEU A 56 -10.58 -14.85 7.99
C LEU A 56 -10.66 -15.00 9.50
N SER A 57 -9.67 -15.66 10.09
CA SER A 57 -9.56 -15.75 11.54
C SER A 57 -9.15 -14.39 12.13
N ARG A 58 -9.47 -14.17 13.40
CA ARG A 58 -9.06 -12.94 14.10
C ARG A 58 -7.55 -12.78 14.14
N PRO A 59 -6.73 -13.82 14.39
CA PRO A 59 -5.28 -13.67 14.32
C PRO A 59 -4.78 -13.26 12.91
N ALA A 60 -5.39 -13.78 11.86
CA ALA A 60 -5.04 -13.40 10.48
C ALA A 60 -5.35 -11.92 10.23
N ILE A 61 -6.54 -11.46 10.62
CA ILE A 61 -6.93 -10.04 10.52
C ILE A 61 -5.93 -9.16 11.28
N SER A 62 -5.64 -9.51 12.53
CA SER A 62 -4.68 -8.74 13.35
C SER A 62 -3.31 -8.67 12.71
N HIS A 63 -2.85 -9.76 12.11
CA HIS A 63 -1.58 -9.81 11.38
C HIS A 63 -1.58 -8.84 10.18
N HIS A 64 -2.61 -8.89 9.35
CA HIS A 64 -2.72 -8.02 8.18
C HIS A 64 -2.86 -6.55 8.57
N MET A 65 -3.64 -6.26 9.60
CA MET A 65 -3.81 -4.89 10.09
C MET A 65 -2.50 -4.32 10.65
N ARG A 66 -1.71 -5.14 11.32
CA ARG A 66 -0.40 -4.72 11.84
C ARG A 66 0.53 -4.33 10.68
N ILE A 67 0.58 -5.13 9.63
CA ILE A 67 1.40 -4.84 8.44
C ILE A 67 0.95 -3.52 7.81
N LEU A 68 -0.34 -3.33 7.59
CA LEU A 68 -0.89 -2.11 7.01
C LEU A 68 -0.65 -0.89 7.89
N LYS A 69 -0.69 -1.05 9.21
CA LYS A 69 -0.39 0.01 10.16
C LYS A 69 1.08 0.41 10.13
N GLU A 70 1.97 -0.57 10.07
CA GLU A 70 3.43 -0.33 10.00
C GLU A 70 3.83 0.47 8.77
N VAL A 71 3.14 0.30 7.65
CA VAL A 71 3.44 1.02 6.41
C VAL A 71 2.61 2.30 6.23
N GLY A 72 1.82 2.68 7.23
CA GLY A 72 1.12 3.96 7.23
C GLY A 72 -0.17 4.00 6.40
N ILE A 73 -0.77 2.87 6.07
CA ILE A 73 -2.05 2.82 5.33
C ILE A 73 -3.23 2.81 6.28
N VAL A 74 -3.07 2.20 7.44
CA VAL A 74 -4.11 2.03 8.44
C VAL A 74 -3.65 2.62 9.76
N LYS A 75 -4.58 3.23 10.49
CA LYS A 75 -4.41 3.63 11.89
C LYS A 75 -5.33 2.80 12.77
N SER A 76 -5.05 2.82 14.07
CA SER A 76 -5.92 2.23 15.06
C SER A 76 -6.15 3.19 16.20
N ARG A 77 -7.31 3.09 16.82
CA ARG A 77 -7.60 3.76 18.07
C ARG A 77 -8.19 2.75 19.05
N LYS A 78 -7.94 2.98 20.32
CA LYS A 78 -8.49 2.15 21.38
C LYS A 78 -9.62 2.90 22.07
N GLU A 79 -10.79 2.30 22.15
CA GLU A 79 -11.91 2.77 22.95
C GLU A 79 -12.27 1.69 23.96
N LYS A 80 -12.08 1.97 25.25
CA LYS A 80 -12.24 0.99 26.32
C LYS A 80 -11.33 -0.21 26.06
N THR A 81 -11.90 -1.40 25.83
CA THR A 81 -11.14 -2.62 25.54
C THR A 81 -11.09 -2.94 24.04
N CYS A 82 -11.77 -2.14 23.21
CA CYS A 82 -11.90 -2.40 21.77
C CYS A 82 -10.88 -1.61 20.97
N ILE A 83 -10.30 -2.26 19.95
CA ILE A 83 -9.42 -1.61 18.99
C ILE A 83 -10.17 -1.48 17.67
N TYR A 84 -10.21 -0.25 17.16
CA TYR A 84 -10.82 0.09 15.87
C TYR A 84 -9.74 0.43 14.86
N TYR A 85 -9.83 -0.17 13.68
CA TYR A 85 -8.93 0.12 12.56
C TYR A 85 -9.64 1.00 11.53
N TYR A 86 -8.92 1.97 10.98
CA TYR A 86 -9.45 2.88 9.98
C TYR A 86 -8.34 3.30 9.02
N LEU A 87 -8.73 3.73 7.81
CA LEU A 87 -7.76 4.20 6.82
C LEU A 87 -7.13 5.51 7.28
N ASP A 88 -5.81 5.60 7.12
CA ASP A 88 -5.06 6.77 7.56
C ASP A 88 -5.32 7.95 6.63
N PRO A 89 -5.86 9.09 7.13
CA PRO A 89 -6.08 10.26 6.29
C PRO A 89 -4.78 11.00 5.94
N GLU A 90 -3.69 10.71 6.62
CA GLU A 90 -2.37 11.21 6.24
C GLU A 90 -1.82 10.34 5.11
N VAL A 91 -1.85 10.86 3.90
CA VAL A 91 -1.59 10.08 2.69
C VAL A 91 -0.13 10.13 2.23
N GLY A 92 0.82 10.40 3.15
CA GLY A 92 2.23 10.53 2.82
C GLY A 92 2.83 9.33 2.09
N GLU A 93 2.49 8.11 2.52
CA GLU A 93 2.98 6.89 1.86
C GLU A 93 2.37 6.70 0.49
N LEU A 94 1.11 7.08 0.28
CA LEU A 94 0.49 7.05 -1.04
C LEU A 94 1.12 8.10 -1.95
N ASP A 95 1.43 9.29 -1.44
CA ASP A 95 2.12 10.32 -2.20
C ASP A 95 3.50 9.84 -2.65
N ASN A 96 4.22 9.13 -1.80
CA ASN A 96 5.50 8.52 -2.16
C ASN A 96 5.36 7.50 -3.28
N LEU A 97 4.32 6.65 -3.23
CA LEU A 97 4.02 5.68 -4.29
C LEU A 97 3.66 6.38 -5.60
N LEU A 98 2.83 7.42 -5.55
CA LEU A 98 2.47 8.19 -6.74
C LEU A 98 3.71 8.81 -7.39
N SER A 99 4.61 9.35 -6.57
CA SER A 99 5.88 9.89 -7.06
C SER A 99 6.74 8.81 -7.71
N LEU A 100 6.85 7.64 -7.09
CA LEU A 100 7.59 6.51 -7.66
C LEU A 100 6.98 6.08 -8.99
N PHE A 101 5.67 5.89 -9.06
CA PHE A 101 4.99 5.43 -10.27
C PHE A 101 5.11 6.46 -11.40
N GLY A 102 5.02 7.75 -11.07
CA GLY A 102 5.24 8.82 -12.03
C GLY A 102 6.65 8.80 -12.61
N ASP A 103 7.65 8.58 -11.77
CA ASP A 103 9.04 8.51 -12.20
C ASP A 103 9.33 7.26 -13.04
N ILE A 104 8.73 6.11 -12.67
CA ILE A 104 8.81 4.89 -13.49
C ILE A 104 8.23 5.15 -14.86
N ARG A 105 7.06 5.77 -14.93
CA ARG A 105 6.37 6.07 -16.16
C ARG A 105 7.22 6.96 -17.06
N GLU A 106 7.79 8.03 -16.52
CA GLU A 106 8.67 8.93 -17.29
C GLU A 106 9.94 8.21 -17.76
N PHE A 107 10.53 7.38 -16.92
CA PHE A 107 11.69 6.59 -17.30
C PHE A 107 11.37 5.64 -18.46
N MET A 108 10.23 4.94 -18.38
CA MET A 108 9.81 3.96 -19.38
C MET A 108 9.50 4.62 -20.75
N LYS A 109 8.99 5.85 -20.74
CA LYS A 109 8.75 6.60 -21.99
C LYS A 109 10.01 6.85 -22.78
N ASN A 110 11.16 6.88 -22.11
CA ASN A 110 12.46 7.16 -22.72
C ASN A 110 13.25 5.87 -23.05
N VAL A 111 12.64 4.70 -22.82
CA VAL A 111 13.22 3.41 -23.18
C VAL A 111 12.88 3.11 -24.64
N PRO A 112 13.86 2.66 -25.48
CA PRO A 112 13.56 2.31 -26.85
C PRO A 112 12.61 1.13 -26.96
N ASP A 113 11.64 1.22 -27.88
CA ASP A 113 10.78 0.08 -28.21
C ASP A 113 11.55 -0.93 -29.07
N ARG A 114 11.72 -2.12 -28.56
CA ARG A 114 12.46 -3.20 -29.23
C ARG A 114 11.57 -4.39 -29.59
N SER A 115 10.27 -4.18 -29.67
CA SER A 115 9.32 -5.24 -29.94
C SER A 115 9.53 -5.96 -31.28
N GLY A 116 10.22 -5.32 -32.24
CA GLY A 116 10.58 -5.93 -33.53
C GLY A 116 11.97 -6.54 -33.59
N GLU A 117 12.72 -6.53 -32.49
CA GLU A 117 14.10 -7.03 -32.42
C GLU A 117 14.13 -8.43 -31.81
N ASP A 118 14.32 -9.45 -32.65
CA ASP A 118 14.51 -10.82 -32.19
C ASP A 118 15.77 -11.44 -32.74
#